data_5fc056d0f6a8ddc1c0221ba6cefa43e1
#
_entry.id   5fc056d0f6a8ddc1c0221ba6cefa43e1
#
_cell.length_a   1.000
_cell.length_b   1.000
_cell.length_c   1.000
_cell.angle_alpha   90.00
_cell.angle_beta   90.00
_cell.angle_gamma   90.00
#
_symmetry.space_group_name_H-M   'P 1'
#
loop_
_entity.id
_entity.type
_entity.pdbx_description
1 polymer ?
#
loop_
_entity_poly.entity_id
_entity_poly.type
_entity_poly.pdbx_seq_one_letter_code
_entity_poly.pdbx_strand_id
1 'polypeptide(L)'
;MKYLLLSNGSELPIVGLGTWKTEPQETEEAVEAALQNGYRHIDTAYNYNTEEPVGKVINKWIESGNIKREELFITTKLPVFGNRPNDVEKYLKMSLSRLNLNYVDLYLIHMPFSFHSNKEMSAPLVNEDGSFSVDNNSDLIATWKEMEIQVKNGLTKGIGLSNSNLEQVKRICSVAEIKPVVLQVELHAYLQQKELRDACKAMNIAVTSFATLGSPGTDQHFSKKYNHAIDNYPDILGLPLVKNLAQKYNKAPGQILLKHFIQQDVSVIPKSRNPERIKSNIDLFDFELSPEDLQQLNELDKGEDSRIFTFIFFKGVENHPEYPFK
;
A
#
# COMPACT_ATOMS: atom_id res chain seq x y z
N MET A 1 -3.02 19.45 -6.51
CA MET A 1 -3.06 17.97 -6.28
C MET A 1 -4.44 17.47 -6.61
N LYS A 2 -4.58 16.25 -7.18
CA LYS A 2 -5.89 15.59 -7.42
C LYS A 2 -6.21 14.70 -6.23
N TYR A 3 -7.50 14.59 -5.88
CA TYR A 3 -8.02 13.74 -4.80
C TYR A 3 -9.02 12.76 -5.37
N LEU A 4 -9.10 11.58 -4.76
CA LEU A 4 -10.19 10.62 -4.98
C LEU A 4 -11.18 10.77 -3.82
N LEU A 5 -12.45 11.01 -4.14
CA LEU A 5 -13.51 10.99 -3.14
C LEU A 5 -13.84 9.55 -2.77
N LEU A 6 -13.60 9.18 -1.53
CA LEU A 6 -13.89 7.84 -1.01
C LEU A 6 -15.38 7.71 -0.66
N SER A 7 -15.88 6.47 -0.59
CA SER A 7 -17.30 6.18 -0.28
C SER A 7 -17.77 6.66 1.10
N ASN A 8 -16.85 6.93 2.02
CA ASN A 8 -17.14 7.53 3.34
C ASN A 8 -17.06 9.06 3.36
N GLY A 9 -16.86 9.72 2.22
CA GLY A 9 -16.73 11.18 2.10
C GLY A 9 -15.33 11.73 2.35
N SER A 10 -14.34 10.90 2.69
CA SER A 10 -12.94 11.35 2.83
C SER A 10 -12.31 11.59 1.46
N GLU A 11 -11.36 12.53 1.40
CA GLU A 11 -10.59 12.84 0.20
C GLU A 11 -9.19 12.21 0.29
N LEU A 12 -8.93 11.18 -0.55
CA LEU A 12 -7.63 10.52 -0.65
C LEU A 12 -6.75 11.26 -1.68
N PRO A 13 -5.62 11.88 -1.27
CA PRO A 13 -4.66 12.42 -2.25
C PRO A 13 -4.18 11.31 -3.17
N ILE A 14 -4.30 11.51 -4.49
CA ILE A 14 -4.05 10.45 -5.49
C ILE A 14 -2.59 10.02 -5.57
N VAL A 15 -1.67 10.87 -5.08
CA VAL A 15 -0.23 10.56 -4.94
C VAL A 15 0.15 10.63 -3.48
N GLY A 16 0.67 9.52 -2.93
CA GLY A 16 1.20 9.42 -1.59
C GLY A 16 2.67 8.99 -1.57
N LEU A 17 3.31 9.11 -0.41
CA LEU A 17 4.64 8.57 -0.16
C LEU A 17 4.53 7.22 0.53
N GLY A 18 5.06 6.15 -0.10
CA GLY A 18 5.26 4.86 0.56
C GLY A 18 6.54 4.86 1.42
N THR A 19 6.52 4.15 2.55
CA THR A 19 7.65 4.11 3.50
C THR A 19 8.26 2.72 3.68
N TRP A 20 7.83 1.71 2.94
CA TRP A 20 8.38 0.36 3.04
C TRP A 20 9.87 0.30 2.66
N LYS A 21 10.67 -0.43 3.43
CA LYS A 21 12.13 -0.61 3.21
C LYS A 21 12.93 0.70 3.30
N THR A 22 12.64 1.53 4.28
CA THR A 22 13.48 2.67 4.66
C THR A 22 13.94 2.50 6.09
N GLU A 23 15.19 2.86 6.36
CA GLU A 23 15.71 2.95 7.72
C GLU A 23 15.12 4.19 8.43
N PRO A 24 15.11 4.24 9.77
CA PRO A 24 14.46 5.34 10.51
C PRO A 24 14.87 6.74 10.04
N GLN A 25 16.17 7.01 9.93
CA GLN A 25 16.67 8.32 9.47
C GLN A 25 16.26 8.60 8.03
N GLU A 26 16.38 7.61 7.13
CA GLU A 26 15.94 7.75 5.74
C GLU A 26 14.45 8.02 5.63
N THR A 27 13.65 7.46 6.56
CA THR A 27 12.20 7.72 6.63
C THR A 27 11.93 9.16 7.03
N GLU A 28 12.60 9.68 8.05
CA GLU A 28 12.47 11.09 8.48
C GLU A 28 12.81 12.04 7.33
N GLU A 29 13.94 11.84 6.65
CA GLU A 29 14.38 12.65 5.52
C GLU A 29 13.40 12.58 4.33
N ALA A 30 12.89 11.39 4.03
CA ALA A 30 11.92 11.19 2.93
C ALA A 30 10.57 11.85 3.23
N VAL A 31 10.05 11.72 4.45
CA VAL A 31 8.79 12.36 4.87
C VAL A 31 8.93 13.88 4.91
N GLU A 32 10.05 14.40 5.42
CA GLU A 32 10.34 15.84 5.40
C GLU A 32 10.35 16.37 3.95
N ALA A 33 11.09 15.72 3.05
CA ALA A 33 11.14 16.08 1.63
C ALA A 33 9.76 15.98 0.96
N ALA A 34 8.96 14.98 1.31
CA ALA A 34 7.61 14.82 0.76
C ALA A 34 6.69 15.97 1.20
N LEU A 35 6.65 16.30 2.49
CA LEU A 35 5.81 17.39 2.99
C LEU A 35 6.22 18.73 2.39
N GLN A 36 7.54 19.01 2.24
CA GLN A 36 8.09 20.20 1.58
C GLN A 36 7.65 20.31 0.11
N ASN A 37 7.52 19.17 -0.58
CA ASN A 37 7.05 19.11 -1.97
C ASN A 37 5.52 18.97 -2.12
N GLY A 38 4.77 19.17 -1.04
CA GLY A 38 3.31 19.23 -1.08
C GLY A 38 2.60 17.87 -0.99
N TYR A 39 3.29 16.77 -0.66
CA TYR A 39 2.59 15.53 -0.31
C TYR A 39 1.71 15.72 0.91
N ARG A 40 0.55 15.07 0.90
CA ARG A 40 -0.41 15.06 2.01
C ARG A 40 -0.88 13.65 2.36
N HIS A 41 -0.45 12.64 1.61
CA HIS A 41 -0.72 11.23 1.88
C HIS A 41 0.59 10.50 2.18
N ILE A 42 0.67 9.87 3.37
CA ILE A 42 1.79 9.03 3.81
C ILE A 42 1.25 7.63 4.08
N ASP A 43 1.83 6.64 3.40
CA ASP A 43 1.50 5.22 3.57
C ASP A 43 2.61 4.52 4.36
N THR A 44 2.24 4.00 5.52
CA THR A 44 3.10 3.20 6.39
C THR A 44 2.41 1.90 6.79
N ALA A 45 3.00 1.11 7.66
CA ALA A 45 2.42 -0.09 8.27
C ALA A 45 3.17 -0.47 9.55
N TYR A 46 2.47 -1.17 10.44
CA TYR A 46 3.07 -1.72 11.66
C TYR A 46 4.35 -2.52 11.38
N ASN A 47 4.33 -3.36 10.34
CA ASN A 47 5.45 -4.25 9.98
C ASN A 47 6.63 -3.55 9.29
N TYR A 48 6.52 -2.27 8.94
CA TYR A 48 7.59 -1.54 8.25
C TYR A 48 8.62 -0.97 9.22
N ASN A 49 8.27 -0.86 10.51
CA ASN A 49 9.06 -0.18 11.55
C ASN A 49 9.35 1.31 11.21
N THR A 50 8.47 1.92 10.44
CA THR A 50 8.58 3.31 9.98
C THR A 50 7.55 4.24 10.61
N GLU A 51 6.64 3.73 11.45
CA GLU A 51 5.58 4.53 12.07
C GLU A 51 6.14 5.62 13.00
N GLU A 52 7.14 5.29 13.83
CA GLU A 52 7.74 6.25 14.76
C GLU A 52 8.46 7.41 14.03
N PRO A 53 9.38 7.16 13.07
CA PRO A 53 10.00 8.25 12.32
C PRO A 53 9.01 9.04 11.46
N VAL A 54 7.95 8.43 10.89
CA VAL A 54 6.86 9.15 10.25
C VAL A 54 6.17 10.08 11.25
N GLY A 55 5.77 9.53 12.42
CA GLY A 55 5.11 10.30 13.49
C GLY A 55 5.94 11.49 13.94
N LYS A 56 7.23 11.31 14.15
CA LYS A 56 8.15 12.38 14.55
C LYS A 56 8.13 13.56 13.58
N VAL A 57 8.19 13.31 12.28
CA VAL A 57 8.22 14.38 11.27
C VAL A 57 6.86 15.05 11.13
N ILE A 58 5.76 14.30 11.01
CA ILE A 58 4.43 14.91 10.83
C ILE A 58 4.02 15.73 12.05
N ASN A 59 4.31 15.27 13.28
CA ASN A 59 4.00 16.03 14.49
C ASN A 59 4.83 17.32 14.59
N LYS A 60 6.12 17.28 14.24
CA LYS A 60 6.95 18.49 14.11
C LYS A 60 6.32 19.54 13.18
N TRP A 61 5.78 19.10 12.02
CA TRP A 61 5.12 19.99 11.07
C TRP A 61 3.78 20.55 11.59
N ILE A 62 3.02 19.73 12.32
CA ILE A 62 1.75 20.14 12.95
C ILE A 62 2.04 21.15 14.06
N GLU A 63 2.96 20.85 14.98
CA GLU A 63 3.32 21.69 16.11
C GLU A 63 3.90 23.04 15.69
N SER A 64 4.64 23.07 14.56
CA SER A 64 5.17 24.32 13.99
C SER A 64 4.12 25.16 13.24
N GLY A 65 2.89 24.64 13.08
CA GLY A 65 1.81 25.32 12.35
C GLY A 65 1.97 25.31 10.82
N ASN A 66 2.93 24.54 10.29
CA ASN A 66 3.14 24.44 8.83
C ASN A 66 2.03 23.64 8.14
N ILE A 67 1.35 22.75 8.86
CA ILE A 67 0.25 21.93 8.36
C ILE A 67 -0.71 21.58 9.51
N LYS A 68 -2.00 21.42 9.21
CA LYS A 68 -2.97 20.90 10.17
C LYS A 68 -3.09 19.37 10.03
N ARG A 69 -3.43 18.66 11.11
CA ARG A 69 -3.64 17.20 11.06
C ARG A 69 -4.68 16.79 10.02
N GLU A 70 -5.72 17.59 9.85
CA GLU A 70 -6.82 17.34 8.91
C GLU A 70 -6.41 17.46 7.44
N GLU A 71 -5.30 18.10 7.15
CA GLU A 71 -4.74 18.21 5.80
C GLU A 71 -3.91 16.98 5.41
N LEU A 72 -3.60 16.10 6.39
CA LEU A 72 -2.86 14.86 6.16
C LEU A 72 -3.80 13.67 6.03
N PHE A 73 -3.48 12.78 5.10
CA PHE A 73 -4.07 11.46 4.95
C PHE A 73 -3.02 10.40 5.34
N ILE A 74 -3.17 9.80 6.51
CA ILE A 74 -2.22 8.82 7.05
C ILE A 74 -2.83 7.43 6.97
N THR A 75 -2.14 6.54 6.25
CA THR A 75 -2.51 5.12 6.13
C THR A 75 -1.56 4.27 6.95
N THR A 76 -2.10 3.40 7.80
CA THR A 76 -1.35 2.29 8.40
C THR A 76 -2.10 0.98 8.24
N LYS A 77 -1.48 -0.14 8.64
CA LYS A 77 -1.99 -1.48 8.32
C LYS A 77 -1.86 -2.42 9.52
N LEU A 78 -2.89 -3.22 9.73
CA LEU A 78 -2.92 -4.32 10.69
C LEU A 78 -1.81 -5.33 10.34
N PRO A 79 -0.91 -5.68 11.27
CA PRO A 79 0.14 -6.66 10.98
C PRO A 79 -0.44 -8.04 10.64
N VAL A 80 0.27 -8.78 9.79
CA VAL A 80 -0.16 -10.11 9.33
C VAL A 80 -0.37 -11.13 10.46
N PHE A 81 0.19 -10.91 11.62
CA PHE A 81 0.00 -11.71 12.85
C PHE A 81 -1.03 -11.10 13.81
N GLY A 82 -1.78 -10.10 13.37
CA GLY A 82 -2.85 -9.43 14.11
C GLY A 82 -4.26 -9.69 13.55
N ASN A 83 -4.42 -10.59 12.58
CA ASN A 83 -5.71 -10.91 11.95
C ASN A 83 -6.60 -11.77 12.85
N ARG A 84 -6.77 -11.32 14.09
CA ARG A 84 -7.72 -11.88 15.06
C ARG A 84 -8.53 -10.75 15.67
N PRO A 85 -9.83 -10.91 15.91
CA PRO A 85 -10.69 -9.84 16.43
C PRO A 85 -10.09 -9.12 17.66
N ASN A 86 -9.61 -9.88 18.63
CA ASN A 86 -9.07 -9.31 19.89
C ASN A 86 -7.74 -8.54 19.71
N ASP A 87 -7.09 -8.65 18.57
CA ASP A 87 -5.79 -8.02 18.31
C ASP A 87 -5.91 -6.73 17.48
N VAL A 88 -7.02 -6.53 16.75
CA VAL A 88 -7.21 -5.39 15.83
C VAL A 88 -7.07 -4.05 16.55
N GLU A 89 -7.84 -3.82 17.61
CA GLU A 89 -7.76 -2.58 18.39
C GLU A 89 -6.38 -2.39 19.02
N LYS A 90 -5.81 -3.47 19.56
CA LYS A 90 -4.51 -3.44 20.20
C LYS A 90 -3.42 -2.96 19.25
N TYR A 91 -3.33 -3.54 18.06
CA TYR A 91 -2.31 -3.15 17.08
C TYR A 91 -2.57 -1.74 16.52
N LEU A 92 -3.82 -1.34 16.34
CA LEU A 92 -4.14 0.03 15.93
C LEU A 92 -3.68 1.04 17.01
N LYS A 93 -3.95 0.78 18.29
CA LYS A 93 -3.47 1.64 19.38
C LYS A 93 -1.94 1.70 19.46
N MET A 94 -1.26 0.59 19.21
CA MET A 94 0.22 0.59 19.12
C MET A 94 0.72 1.44 17.95
N SER A 95 0.10 1.33 16.78
CA SER A 95 0.40 2.18 15.62
C SER A 95 0.14 3.66 15.91
N LEU A 96 -0.99 3.99 16.51
CA LEU A 96 -1.32 5.37 16.92
C LEU A 96 -0.31 5.93 17.92
N SER A 97 0.12 5.11 18.89
CA SER A 97 1.17 5.50 19.85
C SER A 97 2.51 5.79 19.16
N ARG A 98 2.95 4.95 18.22
CA ARG A 98 4.18 5.15 17.45
C ARG A 98 4.10 6.39 16.56
N LEU A 99 2.97 6.61 15.91
CA LEU A 99 2.69 7.79 15.09
C LEU A 99 2.50 9.06 15.91
N ASN A 100 2.25 8.92 17.22
CA ASN A 100 1.83 9.99 18.12
C ASN A 100 0.60 10.74 17.57
N LEU A 101 -0.43 9.98 17.18
CA LEU A 101 -1.68 10.46 16.63
C LEU A 101 -2.89 9.90 17.40
N ASN A 102 -4.01 10.64 17.39
CA ASN A 102 -5.27 10.19 17.98
C ASN A 102 -6.08 9.31 17.01
N TYR A 103 -5.87 9.44 15.71
CA TYR A 103 -6.53 8.67 14.67
C TYR A 103 -5.64 8.56 13.40
N VAL A 104 -5.92 7.55 12.59
CA VAL A 104 -5.43 7.48 11.20
C VAL A 104 -6.59 7.71 10.23
N ASP A 105 -6.29 8.12 9.00
CA ASP A 105 -7.33 8.34 7.98
C ASP A 105 -7.77 7.03 7.33
N LEU A 106 -6.84 6.05 7.25
CA LEU A 106 -7.12 4.74 6.66
C LEU A 106 -6.38 3.64 7.44
N TYR A 107 -7.12 2.60 7.85
CA TYR A 107 -6.57 1.39 8.44
C TYR A 107 -6.88 0.20 7.56
N LEU A 108 -5.85 -0.53 7.11
CA LEU A 108 -5.99 -1.65 6.18
C LEU A 108 -5.72 -2.99 6.86
N ILE A 109 -6.48 -4.03 6.55
CA ILE A 109 -5.99 -5.40 6.74
C ILE A 109 -4.86 -5.59 5.73
N HIS A 110 -3.62 -5.79 6.23
CA HIS A 110 -2.41 -5.79 5.37
C HIS A 110 -2.36 -6.99 4.44
N MET A 111 -2.72 -8.17 4.97
CA MET A 111 -2.79 -9.43 4.25
C MET A 111 -4.07 -10.17 4.64
N PRO A 112 -4.73 -10.89 3.72
CA PRO A 112 -5.92 -11.68 4.07
C PRO A 112 -5.57 -12.95 4.85
N PHE A 113 -4.35 -13.48 4.73
CA PHE A 113 -3.83 -14.60 5.50
C PHE A 113 -3.18 -14.14 6.82
N SER A 114 -2.91 -15.08 7.73
CA SER A 114 -2.39 -14.77 9.06
C SER A 114 -1.28 -15.73 9.51
N PHE A 115 -0.45 -15.22 10.42
CA PHE A 115 0.53 -16.00 11.18
C PHE A 115 0.25 -15.89 12.68
N HIS A 116 0.71 -16.87 13.45
CA HIS A 116 0.79 -16.70 14.90
C HIS A 116 1.87 -15.64 15.23
N SER A 117 1.65 -14.85 16.27
CA SER A 117 2.64 -13.89 16.77
C SER A 117 3.65 -14.59 17.68
N ASN A 118 4.86 -14.02 17.76
CA ASN A 118 5.81 -14.37 18.82
C ASN A 118 5.28 -13.95 20.21
N LYS A 119 5.96 -14.36 21.28
CA LYS A 119 5.55 -14.05 22.65
C LYS A 119 5.49 -12.54 22.94
N GLU A 120 6.39 -11.78 22.33
CA GLU A 120 6.46 -10.32 22.45
C GLU A 120 5.42 -9.59 21.59
N MET A 121 4.65 -10.33 20.78
CA MET A 121 3.64 -9.80 19.84
C MET A 121 4.20 -8.72 18.88
N SER A 122 5.46 -8.85 18.50
CA SER A 122 6.19 -7.89 17.68
C SER A 122 6.49 -8.38 16.26
N ALA A 123 6.43 -9.70 16.05
CA ALA A 123 6.75 -10.36 14.78
C ALA A 123 5.99 -11.68 14.62
N PRO A 124 5.90 -12.24 13.41
CA PRO A 124 5.40 -13.60 13.20
C PRO A 124 6.26 -14.61 13.96
N LEU A 125 5.62 -15.64 14.50
CA LEU A 125 6.31 -16.77 15.12
C LEU A 125 7.02 -17.59 14.02
N VAL A 126 8.30 -17.86 14.24
CA VAL A 126 9.13 -18.70 13.35
C VAL A 126 9.29 -20.07 13.99
N ASN A 127 9.05 -21.13 13.23
CA ASN A 127 9.21 -22.52 13.62
C ASN A 127 10.72 -22.91 13.61
N GLU A 128 11.07 -24.05 14.18
CA GLU A 128 12.45 -24.56 14.24
C GLU A 128 13.07 -24.78 12.85
N ASP A 129 12.27 -25.09 11.83
CA ASP A 129 12.71 -25.28 10.45
C ASP A 129 12.83 -23.96 9.65
N GLY A 130 12.63 -22.81 10.32
CA GLY A 130 12.68 -21.48 9.72
C GLY A 130 11.43 -21.06 8.97
N SER A 131 10.39 -21.91 8.90
CA SER A 131 9.09 -21.52 8.35
C SER A 131 8.32 -20.61 9.31
N PHE A 132 7.36 -19.83 8.78
CA PHE A 132 6.46 -19.06 9.62
C PHE A 132 5.30 -19.94 10.12
N SER A 133 4.91 -19.74 11.38
CA SER A 133 3.77 -20.45 11.97
C SER A 133 2.47 -19.87 11.42
N VAL A 134 1.90 -20.53 10.41
CA VAL A 134 0.67 -20.11 9.73
C VAL A 134 -0.54 -20.28 10.66
N ASP A 135 -1.38 -19.25 10.78
CA ASP A 135 -2.63 -19.28 11.56
C ASP A 135 -3.84 -19.60 10.67
N ASN A 136 -4.05 -20.87 10.38
CA ASN A 136 -5.16 -21.35 9.55
C ASN A 136 -6.55 -21.13 10.18
N ASN A 137 -6.62 -20.70 11.44
CA ASN A 137 -7.88 -20.46 12.17
C ASN A 137 -8.23 -18.96 12.22
N SER A 138 -7.48 -18.10 11.52
CA SER A 138 -7.84 -16.69 11.41
C SER A 138 -9.14 -16.56 10.60
N ASP A 139 -10.01 -15.64 11.02
CA ASP A 139 -11.30 -15.38 10.38
C ASP A 139 -11.29 -13.93 9.84
N LEU A 140 -11.20 -13.81 8.51
CA LEU A 140 -11.16 -12.51 7.83
C LEU A 140 -12.45 -11.71 8.06
N ILE A 141 -13.62 -12.36 8.15
CA ILE A 141 -14.89 -11.69 8.39
C ILE A 141 -14.95 -11.19 9.84
N ALA A 142 -14.57 -12.02 10.82
CA ALA A 142 -14.54 -11.61 12.21
C ALA A 142 -13.52 -10.47 12.43
N THR A 143 -12.35 -10.53 11.78
CA THR A 143 -11.36 -9.44 11.78
C THR A 143 -11.95 -8.16 11.19
N TRP A 144 -12.70 -8.26 10.06
CA TRP A 144 -13.36 -7.11 9.46
C TRP A 144 -14.38 -6.45 10.39
N LYS A 145 -15.18 -7.24 11.09
CA LYS A 145 -16.16 -6.73 12.06
C LYS A 145 -15.48 -5.92 13.17
N GLU A 146 -14.31 -6.33 13.61
CA GLU A 146 -13.55 -5.57 14.60
C GLU A 146 -12.95 -4.29 14.00
N MET A 147 -12.54 -4.31 12.71
CA MET A 147 -12.14 -3.09 11.99
C MET A 147 -13.28 -2.06 11.95
N GLU A 148 -14.52 -2.48 11.73
CA GLU A 148 -15.71 -1.61 11.75
C GLU A 148 -15.89 -0.93 13.13
N ILE A 149 -15.59 -1.64 14.22
CA ILE A 149 -15.63 -1.09 15.58
C ILE A 149 -14.60 0.04 15.73
N GLN A 150 -13.43 -0.06 15.14
CA GLN A 150 -12.40 0.97 15.21
C GLN A 150 -12.83 2.28 14.51
N VAL A 151 -13.64 2.18 13.44
CA VAL A 151 -14.26 3.37 12.84
C VAL A 151 -15.27 3.99 13.81
N LYS A 152 -16.13 3.19 14.44
CA LYS A 152 -17.13 3.65 15.44
C LYS A 152 -16.46 4.28 16.67
N ASN A 153 -15.29 3.78 17.06
CA ASN A 153 -14.47 4.30 18.15
C ASN A 153 -13.69 5.58 17.77
N GLY A 154 -13.71 5.99 16.48
CA GLY A 154 -12.99 7.16 16.01
C GLY A 154 -11.47 7.00 15.91
N LEU A 155 -10.94 5.78 16.00
CA LEU A 155 -9.50 5.50 15.89
C LEU A 155 -9.02 5.48 14.43
N THR A 156 -9.93 5.30 13.48
CA THR A 156 -9.70 5.46 12.05
C THR A 156 -10.92 6.07 11.36
N LYS A 157 -10.72 6.88 10.32
CA LYS A 157 -11.83 7.45 9.53
C LYS A 157 -12.38 6.46 8.49
N GLY A 158 -11.52 5.59 7.98
CA GLY A 158 -11.88 4.60 6.98
C GLY A 158 -11.12 3.31 7.16
N ILE A 159 -11.68 2.22 6.65
CA ILE A 159 -11.08 0.89 6.68
C ILE A 159 -11.06 0.29 5.29
N GLY A 160 -10.09 -0.58 5.05
CA GLY A 160 -9.93 -1.20 3.74
C GLY A 160 -9.13 -2.50 3.79
N LEU A 161 -8.91 -3.04 2.62
CA LEU A 161 -8.18 -4.29 2.41
C LEU A 161 -6.88 -4.02 1.65
N SER A 162 -5.89 -4.87 1.87
CA SER A 162 -4.69 -4.92 1.04
C SER A 162 -4.40 -6.38 0.66
N ASN A 163 -3.79 -6.58 -0.52
CA ASN A 163 -3.41 -7.91 -1.02
C ASN A 163 -4.55 -8.94 -1.06
N SER A 164 -5.78 -8.48 -1.19
CA SER A 164 -6.96 -9.34 -1.28
C SER A 164 -7.41 -9.50 -2.74
N ASN A 165 -7.86 -10.70 -3.10
CA ASN A 165 -8.44 -10.97 -4.41
C ASN A 165 -9.92 -10.55 -4.49
N LEU A 166 -10.50 -10.64 -5.69
CA LEU A 166 -11.86 -10.19 -5.94
C LEU A 166 -12.91 -10.95 -5.11
N GLU A 167 -12.72 -12.25 -4.89
CA GLU A 167 -13.65 -13.07 -4.10
C GLU A 167 -13.65 -12.64 -2.63
N GLN A 168 -12.48 -12.38 -2.06
CA GLN A 168 -12.33 -11.88 -0.69
C GLN A 168 -12.97 -10.50 -0.53
N VAL A 169 -12.76 -9.60 -1.49
CA VAL A 169 -13.40 -8.26 -1.48
C VAL A 169 -14.92 -8.39 -1.53
N LYS A 170 -15.48 -9.20 -2.46
CA LYS A 170 -16.92 -9.44 -2.57
C LYS A 170 -17.49 -10.05 -1.30
N ARG A 171 -16.81 -11.03 -0.72
CA ARG A 171 -17.22 -11.70 0.51
C ARG A 171 -17.30 -10.72 1.69
N ILE A 172 -16.28 -9.85 1.86
CA ILE A 172 -16.33 -8.80 2.88
C ILE A 172 -17.47 -7.84 2.59
N CYS A 173 -17.63 -7.34 1.37
CA CYS A 173 -18.70 -6.41 1.01
C CYS A 173 -20.12 -6.96 1.24
N SER A 174 -20.29 -8.29 1.17
CA SER A 174 -21.59 -8.93 1.37
C SER A 174 -22.05 -8.95 2.83
N VAL A 175 -21.13 -8.85 3.80
CA VAL A 175 -21.41 -8.93 5.24
C VAL A 175 -21.06 -7.65 6.00
N ALA A 176 -20.39 -6.70 5.35
CA ALA A 176 -19.91 -5.46 5.96
C ALA A 176 -21.07 -4.49 6.23
N GLU A 177 -21.12 -3.98 7.46
CA GLU A 177 -21.91 -2.79 7.84
C GLU A 177 -21.19 -1.51 7.34
N ILE A 178 -19.87 -1.43 7.57
CA ILE A 178 -18.99 -0.39 7.01
C ILE A 178 -18.15 -1.05 5.92
N LYS A 179 -18.41 -0.69 4.66
CA LYS A 179 -17.72 -1.27 3.50
C LYS A 179 -16.27 -0.78 3.40
N PRO A 180 -15.37 -1.57 2.77
CA PRO A 180 -14.03 -1.10 2.45
C PRO A 180 -14.10 0.17 1.60
N VAL A 181 -13.31 1.19 1.97
CA VAL A 181 -13.21 2.43 1.18
C VAL A 181 -12.03 2.37 0.18
N VAL A 182 -11.03 1.53 0.46
CA VAL A 182 -9.83 1.34 -0.38
C VAL A 182 -9.46 -0.14 -0.44
N LEU A 183 -9.05 -0.58 -1.63
CA LEU A 183 -8.26 -1.80 -1.85
C LEU A 183 -6.85 -1.41 -2.30
N GLN A 184 -5.82 -1.78 -1.52
CA GLN A 184 -4.43 -1.54 -1.86
C GLN A 184 -3.77 -2.82 -2.37
N VAL A 185 -3.35 -2.84 -3.64
CA VAL A 185 -2.78 -4.02 -4.29
C VAL A 185 -1.56 -3.69 -5.14
N GLU A 186 -0.78 -4.72 -5.47
CA GLU A 186 0.27 -4.60 -6.46
C GLU A 186 -0.31 -4.27 -7.83
N LEU A 187 0.10 -3.11 -8.39
CA LEU A 187 -0.23 -2.72 -9.76
C LEU A 187 0.99 -2.07 -10.38
N HIS A 188 1.32 -2.52 -11.59
CA HIS A 188 2.36 -1.93 -12.43
C HIS A 188 2.08 -2.28 -13.91
N ALA A 189 2.90 -1.79 -14.84
CA ALA A 189 2.63 -1.92 -16.26
C ALA A 189 2.41 -3.37 -16.73
N TYR A 190 3.03 -4.36 -16.09
CA TYR A 190 2.90 -5.79 -16.41
C TYR A 190 1.80 -6.51 -15.61
N LEU A 191 1.31 -5.91 -14.53
CA LEU A 191 0.23 -6.45 -13.70
C LEU A 191 -0.81 -5.35 -13.43
N GLN A 192 -1.78 -5.21 -14.32
CA GLN A 192 -2.73 -4.08 -14.24
C GLN A 192 -4.04 -4.44 -13.55
N GLN A 193 -4.34 -5.71 -13.36
CA GLN A 193 -5.52 -6.22 -12.64
C GLN A 193 -6.81 -5.49 -13.02
N LYS A 194 -7.05 -5.33 -14.33
CA LYS A 194 -8.17 -4.54 -14.85
C LYS A 194 -9.53 -5.01 -14.31
N GLU A 195 -9.78 -6.32 -14.30
CA GLU A 195 -11.04 -6.90 -13.79
C GLU A 195 -11.25 -6.54 -12.31
N LEU A 196 -10.23 -6.67 -11.48
CA LEU A 196 -10.29 -6.29 -10.06
C LEU A 196 -10.58 -4.80 -9.88
N ARG A 197 -9.91 -3.93 -10.64
CA ARG A 197 -10.12 -2.47 -10.59
C ARG A 197 -11.53 -2.08 -11.04
N ASP A 198 -12.03 -2.67 -12.11
CA ASP A 198 -13.39 -2.42 -12.61
C ASP A 198 -14.45 -2.87 -11.60
N ALA A 199 -14.25 -4.01 -10.97
CA ALA A 199 -15.13 -4.51 -9.92
C ALA A 199 -15.09 -3.61 -8.67
N CYS A 200 -13.93 -3.15 -8.24
CA CYS A 200 -13.80 -2.19 -7.13
C CYS A 200 -14.53 -0.87 -7.45
N LYS A 201 -14.37 -0.35 -8.67
CA LYS A 201 -15.08 0.85 -9.13
C LYS A 201 -16.60 0.66 -9.07
N ALA A 202 -17.11 -0.48 -9.52
CA ALA A 202 -18.54 -0.81 -9.44
C ALA A 202 -19.05 -0.92 -8.00
N MET A 203 -18.20 -1.28 -7.05
CA MET A 203 -18.52 -1.34 -5.62
C MET A 203 -18.23 -0.02 -4.87
N ASN A 204 -17.81 1.04 -5.57
CA ASN A 204 -17.40 2.33 -5.00
C ASN A 204 -16.22 2.18 -4.00
N ILE A 205 -15.26 1.33 -4.32
CA ILE A 205 -14.01 1.13 -3.59
C ILE A 205 -12.88 1.74 -4.41
N ALA A 206 -12.14 2.69 -3.84
CA ALA A 206 -10.96 3.25 -4.48
C ALA A 206 -9.81 2.22 -4.49
N VAL A 207 -8.96 2.28 -5.52
CA VAL A 207 -7.80 1.38 -5.62
C VAL A 207 -6.52 2.18 -5.42
N THR A 208 -5.63 1.66 -4.58
CA THR A 208 -4.27 2.18 -4.40
C THR A 208 -3.26 1.17 -4.93
N SER A 209 -2.37 1.63 -5.80
CA SER A 209 -1.27 0.85 -6.36
C SER A 209 -0.04 0.94 -5.47
N PHE A 210 0.45 -0.18 -4.98
CA PHE A 210 1.86 -0.27 -4.56
C PHE A 210 2.69 -0.94 -5.66
N ALA A 211 4.02 -0.83 -5.56
CA ALA A 211 4.99 -1.31 -6.56
C ALA A 211 4.76 -0.76 -7.99
N THR A 212 4.12 0.39 -8.15
CA THR A 212 3.76 1.01 -9.44
C THR A 212 4.95 1.16 -10.39
N LEU A 213 6.15 1.35 -9.84
CA LEU A 213 7.42 1.48 -10.57
C LEU A 213 8.17 0.14 -10.71
N GLY A 214 7.52 -1.02 -10.46
CA GLY A 214 8.16 -2.33 -10.48
C GLY A 214 9.04 -2.61 -9.26
N SER A 215 8.96 -1.81 -8.21
CA SER A 215 9.67 -1.99 -6.93
C SER A 215 11.17 -2.32 -7.06
N PRO A 216 12.00 -1.51 -7.76
CA PRO A 216 13.41 -1.81 -8.03
C PRO A 216 14.19 -2.22 -6.76
N GLY A 217 15.00 -3.29 -6.87
CA GLY A 217 15.82 -3.83 -5.77
C GLY A 217 15.05 -4.70 -4.76
N THR A 218 13.82 -5.09 -5.05
CA THR A 218 13.06 -6.04 -4.21
C THR A 218 13.57 -7.47 -4.38
N ASP A 219 14.01 -7.86 -5.56
CA ASP A 219 14.69 -9.12 -5.85
C ASP A 219 15.90 -9.36 -4.93
N GLN A 220 16.78 -8.36 -4.81
CA GLN A 220 17.95 -8.39 -3.94
C GLN A 220 17.53 -8.46 -2.45
N HIS A 221 16.49 -7.74 -2.06
CA HIS A 221 15.98 -7.77 -0.71
C HIS A 221 15.40 -9.15 -0.35
N PHE A 222 14.59 -9.75 -1.23
CA PHE A 222 14.01 -11.07 -0.98
C PHE A 222 15.07 -12.16 -1.00
N SER A 223 16.03 -12.08 -1.91
CA SER A 223 17.16 -13.00 -1.93
C SER A 223 17.97 -12.93 -0.61
N LYS A 224 18.28 -11.73 -0.14
CA LYS A 224 19.07 -11.53 1.09
C LYS A 224 18.30 -11.91 2.37
N LYS A 225 17.01 -11.52 2.45
CA LYS A 225 16.24 -11.67 3.70
C LYS A 225 15.56 -13.02 3.83
N TYR A 226 15.10 -13.60 2.73
CA TYR A 226 14.27 -14.80 2.71
C TYR A 226 14.90 -15.96 1.92
N ASN A 227 16.11 -15.78 1.39
CA ASN A 227 16.75 -16.73 0.46
C ASN A 227 15.82 -17.09 -0.72
N HIS A 228 15.09 -16.08 -1.22
CA HIS A 228 14.10 -16.22 -2.29
C HIS A 228 14.50 -15.32 -3.46
N ALA A 229 14.91 -15.93 -4.58
CA ALA A 229 15.14 -15.21 -5.83
C ALA A 229 13.83 -15.06 -6.59
N ILE A 230 13.65 -13.95 -7.28
CA ILE A 230 12.55 -13.75 -8.24
C ILE A 230 13.13 -13.88 -9.63
N ASP A 231 12.75 -14.96 -10.32
CA ASP A 231 13.17 -15.17 -11.69
C ASP A 231 12.58 -14.10 -12.63
N ASN A 232 13.37 -13.65 -13.61
CA ASN A 232 12.94 -12.67 -14.60
C ASN A 232 12.35 -11.37 -14.00
N TYR A 233 12.96 -10.86 -12.92
CA TYR A 233 12.51 -9.62 -12.28
C TYR A 233 12.37 -8.47 -13.29
N PRO A 234 11.21 -7.81 -13.40
CA PRO A 234 10.94 -6.88 -14.48
C PRO A 234 11.64 -5.52 -14.30
N ASP A 235 12.40 -5.09 -15.30
CA ASP A 235 12.84 -3.69 -15.41
C ASP A 235 11.78 -2.84 -16.14
N ILE A 236 10.73 -2.48 -15.41
CA ILE A 236 9.60 -1.71 -15.97
C ILE A 236 10.02 -0.28 -16.31
N LEU A 237 10.90 0.33 -15.52
CA LEU A 237 11.43 1.67 -15.79
C LEU A 237 12.33 1.71 -17.05
N GLY A 238 12.97 0.59 -17.37
CA GLY A 238 13.86 0.45 -18.51
C GLY A 238 13.17 0.15 -19.84
N LEU A 239 11.85 -0.08 -19.86
CA LEU A 239 11.11 -0.46 -21.06
C LEU A 239 11.25 0.59 -22.19
N PRO A 240 11.52 0.16 -23.43
CA PRO A 240 11.64 1.07 -24.58
C PRO A 240 10.43 1.99 -24.74
N LEU A 241 9.21 1.47 -24.62
CA LEU A 241 7.98 2.27 -24.70
C LEU A 241 7.97 3.37 -23.62
N VAL A 242 8.27 3.01 -22.37
CA VAL A 242 8.26 3.97 -21.24
C VAL A 242 9.32 5.06 -21.45
N LYS A 243 10.53 4.71 -21.95
CA LYS A 243 11.58 5.68 -22.29
C LYS A 243 11.18 6.61 -23.44
N ASN A 244 10.54 6.07 -24.48
CA ASN A 244 10.07 6.85 -25.61
C ASN A 244 8.97 7.85 -25.18
N LEU A 245 8.03 7.41 -24.35
CA LEU A 245 7.00 8.29 -23.80
C LEU A 245 7.61 9.34 -22.85
N ALA A 246 8.61 8.97 -22.06
CA ALA A 246 9.33 9.90 -21.22
C ALA A 246 9.98 11.06 -22.04
N GLN A 247 10.59 10.73 -23.16
CA GLN A 247 11.13 11.72 -24.11
C GLN A 247 10.01 12.57 -24.76
N LYS A 248 8.91 11.92 -25.22
CA LYS A 248 7.77 12.61 -25.86
C LYS A 248 7.16 13.66 -24.95
N TYR A 249 6.99 13.36 -23.66
CA TYR A 249 6.37 14.26 -22.67
C TYR A 249 7.39 15.10 -21.89
N ASN A 250 8.68 14.99 -22.16
CA ASN A 250 9.76 15.62 -21.40
C ASN A 250 9.65 15.35 -19.89
N LYS A 251 9.42 14.08 -19.52
CA LYS A 251 9.26 13.59 -18.15
C LYS A 251 10.19 12.41 -17.87
N ALA A 252 10.40 12.10 -16.59
CA ALA A 252 11.13 10.89 -16.22
C ALA A 252 10.27 9.62 -16.45
N PRO A 253 10.89 8.44 -16.73
CA PRO A 253 10.17 7.17 -16.89
C PRO A 253 9.21 6.86 -15.75
N GLY A 254 9.60 7.15 -14.50
CA GLY A 254 8.73 6.97 -13.34
C GLY A 254 7.46 7.82 -13.38
N GLN A 255 7.56 9.06 -13.89
CA GLN A 255 6.39 9.93 -14.03
C GLN A 255 5.39 9.38 -15.06
N ILE A 256 5.84 8.77 -16.14
CA ILE A 256 4.97 8.11 -17.14
C ILE A 256 4.20 6.96 -16.50
N LEU A 257 4.89 6.07 -15.76
CA LEU A 257 4.26 4.94 -15.07
C LEU A 257 3.27 5.36 -13.99
N LEU A 258 3.60 6.39 -13.21
CA LEU A 258 2.69 6.92 -12.20
C LEU A 258 1.48 7.60 -12.86
N LYS A 259 1.71 8.39 -13.92
CA LYS A 259 0.65 9.07 -14.68
C LYS A 259 -0.33 8.09 -15.31
N HIS A 260 0.17 6.97 -15.84
CA HIS A 260 -0.65 5.90 -16.40
C HIS A 260 -1.76 5.45 -15.44
N PHE A 261 -1.43 5.26 -14.15
CA PHE A 261 -2.42 4.83 -13.16
C PHE A 261 -3.27 5.97 -12.63
N ILE A 262 -2.71 7.15 -12.34
CA ILE A 262 -3.52 8.26 -11.81
C ILE A 262 -4.53 8.82 -12.83
N GLN A 263 -4.26 8.70 -14.14
CA GLN A 263 -5.24 9.02 -15.17
C GLN A 263 -6.41 8.03 -15.25
N GLN A 264 -6.26 6.84 -14.66
CA GLN A 264 -7.30 5.82 -14.53
C GLN A 264 -7.92 5.80 -13.11
N ASP A 265 -7.80 6.91 -12.36
CA ASP A 265 -8.32 7.07 -11.01
C ASP A 265 -7.79 6.04 -10.00
N VAL A 266 -6.54 5.59 -10.17
CA VAL A 266 -5.82 4.74 -9.21
C VAL A 266 -4.85 5.60 -8.42
N SER A 267 -4.93 5.57 -7.09
CA SER A 267 -3.95 6.22 -6.21
C SER A 267 -2.61 5.47 -6.26
N VAL A 268 -1.50 6.19 -6.17
CA VAL A 268 -0.14 5.61 -6.22
C VAL A 268 0.68 6.06 -5.02
N ILE A 269 1.52 5.15 -4.50
CA ILE A 269 2.34 5.40 -3.31
C ILE A 269 3.82 5.07 -3.57
N PRO A 270 4.48 5.72 -4.56
CA PRO A 270 5.88 5.47 -4.84
C PRO A 270 6.76 5.74 -3.62
N LYS A 271 7.67 4.79 -3.32
CA LYS A 271 8.69 4.94 -2.30
C LYS A 271 9.98 5.49 -2.89
N SER A 272 10.56 6.49 -2.25
CA SER A 272 11.91 6.95 -2.57
C SER A 272 12.62 7.49 -1.32
N ARG A 273 13.95 7.34 -1.28
CA ARG A 273 14.87 7.99 -0.33
C ARG A 273 15.55 9.21 -0.96
N ASN A 274 15.43 9.39 -2.27
CA ASN A 274 16.08 10.46 -3.00
C ASN A 274 15.12 11.65 -3.12
N PRO A 275 15.46 12.85 -2.57
CA PRO A 275 14.60 14.01 -2.57
C PRO A 275 14.17 14.45 -3.97
N GLU A 276 15.07 14.39 -4.98
CA GLU A 276 14.75 14.76 -6.36
C GLU A 276 13.71 13.80 -6.97
N ARG A 277 13.78 12.50 -6.68
CA ARG A 277 12.76 11.54 -7.10
C ARG A 277 11.46 11.74 -6.35
N ILE A 278 11.49 12.08 -5.06
CA ILE A 278 10.27 12.43 -4.29
C ILE A 278 9.59 13.63 -4.95
N LYS A 279 10.34 14.67 -5.28
CA LYS A 279 9.84 15.86 -5.98
C LYS A 279 9.27 15.50 -7.35
N SER A 280 9.97 14.72 -8.17
CA SER A 280 9.50 14.37 -9.52
C SER A 280 8.29 13.44 -9.49
N ASN A 281 8.17 12.53 -8.51
CA ASN A 281 7.06 11.60 -8.39
C ASN A 281 5.71 12.27 -8.11
N ILE A 282 5.68 13.49 -7.57
CA ILE A 282 4.43 14.26 -7.37
C ILE A 282 4.16 15.26 -8.50
N ASP A 283 5.16 15.56 -9.33
CA ASP A 283 5.05 16.47 -10.47
C ASP A 283 4.39 15.75 -11.68
N LEU A 284 3.09 15.50 -11.56
CA LEU A 284 2.31 14.66 -12.49
C LEU A 284 1.10 15.39 -13.08
N PHE A 285 0.87 16.66 -12.75
CA PHE A 285 -0.39 17.34 -13.04
C PHE A 285 -0.29 18.39 -14.15
N ASP A 286 0.87 18.55 -14.76
CA ASP A 286 1.16 19.50 -15.83
C ASP A 286 1.15 18.86 -17.23
N PHE A 287 0.88 17.57 -17.34
CA PHE A 287 0.77 16.82 -18.60
C PHE A 287 -0.30 15.74 -18.54
N GLU A 288 -0.75 15.30 -19.71
CA GLU A 288 -1.69 14.18 -19.87
C GLU A 288 -1.16 13.23 -20.94
N LEU A 289 -1.20 11.91 -20.67
CA LEU A 289 -0.95 10.89 -21.68
C LEU A 289 -2.13 10.87 -22.67
N SER A 290 -1.84 10.80 -23.98
CA SER A 290 -2.89 10.67 -24.97
C SER A 290 -3.63 9.33 -24.86
N PRO A 291 -4.86 9.21 -25.39
CA PRO A 291 -5.57 7.92 -25.40
C PRO A 291 -4.75 6.78 -26.02
N GLU A 292 -4.01 7.07 -27.10
CA GLU A 292 -3.17 6.10 -27.81
C GLU A 292 -1.99 5.65 -26.94
N ASP A 293 -1.36 6.58 -26.22
CA ASP A 293 -0.25 6.27 -25.32
C ASP A 293 -0.71 5.46 -24.10
N LEU A 294 -1.90 5.81 -23.56
CA LEU A 294 -2.54 5.01 -22.51
C LEU A 294 -2.84 3.60 -22.97
N GLN A 295 -3.35 3.45 -24.20
CA GLN A 295 -3.62 2.13 -24.78
C GLN A 295 -2.33 1.31 -24.92
N GLN A 296 -1.25 1.90 -25.45
CA GLN A 296 0.05 1.20 -25.56
C GLN A 296 0.57 0.74 -24.19
N LEU A 297 0.41 1.55 -23.13
CA LEU A 297 0.77 1.17 -21.77
C LEU A 297 -0.14 0.07 -21.22
N ASN A 298 -1.45 0.09 -21.55
CA ASN A 298 -2.39 -0.96 -21.16
C ASN A 298 -2.06 -2.30 -21.85
N GLU A 299 -1.54 -2.29 -23.07
CA GLU A 299 -1.11 -3.49 -23.82
C GLU A 299 0.15 -4.16 -23.24
N LEU A 300 0.85 -3.52 -22.29
CA LEU A 300 1.96 -4.12 -21.56
C LEU A 300 1.53 -5.16 -20.52
N ASP A 301 0.22 -5.25 -20.19
CA ASP A 301 -0.29 -6.18 -19.18
C ASP A 301 0.03 -7.63 -19.55
N LYS A 302 0.62 -8.36 -18.61
CA LYS A 302 0.97 -9.78 -18.76
C LYS A 302 0.17 -10.66 -17.79
N GLY A 303 -0.68 -10.05 -16.96
CA GLY A 303 -1.49 -10.75 -15.97
C GLY A 303 -0.71 -11.27 -14.77
N GLU A 304 -1.30 -12.24 -14.08
CA GLU A 304 -0.86 -12.73 -12.77
C GLU A 304 0.57 -13.31 -12.75
N ASP A 305 1.05 -13.86 -13.85
CA ASP A 305 2.42 -14.40 -13.98
C ASP A 305 3.51 -13.33 -13.80
N SER A 306 3.11 -12.04 -13.82
CA SER A 306 4.01 -10.90 -13.61
C SER A 306 4.00 -10.37 -12.19
N ARG A 307 3.32 -11.03 -11.26
CA ARG A 307 3.25 -10.65 -9.86
C ARG A 307 4.60 -10.80 -9.17
N ILE A 308 5.06 -9.73 -8.57
CA ILE A 308 6.32 -9.68 -7.80
C ILE A 308 6.08 -10.17 -6.37
N PHE A 309 4.96 -9.79 -5.77
CA PHE A 309 4.62 -10.04 -4.36
C PHE A 309 3.64 -11.21 -4.24
N THR A 310 4.13 -12.42 -4.51
CA THR A 310 3.35 -13.65 -4.31
C THR A 310 3.32 -14.10 -2.85
N PHE A 311 4.22 -13.59 -2.00
CA PHE A 311 4.41 -13.96 -0.59
C PHE A 311 4.81 -15.41 -0.31
N ILE A 312 5.07 -16.24 -1.33
CA ILE A 312 5.51 -17.64 -1.17
C ILE A 312 6.87 -17.76 -0.47
N PHE A 313 7.62 -16.65 -0.39
CA PHE A 313 8.81 -16.59 0.46
C PHE A 313 8.50 -16.72 1.96
N PHE A 314 7.26 -16.55 2.36
CA PHE A 314 6.74 -16.99 3.67
C PHE A 314 6.35 -18.46 3.56
N LYS A 315 7.35 -19.35 3.58
CA LYS A 315 7.22 -20.78 3.36
C LYS A 315 5.98 -21.37 4.06
N GLY A 316 5.08 -21.99 3.29
CA GLY A 316 3.86 -22.60 3.77
C GLY A 316 2.60 -21.71 3.69
N VAL A 317 2.74 -20.43 3.37
CA VAL A 317 1.60 -19.49 3.28
C VAL A 317 0.61 -19.85 2.17
N GLU A 318 1.08 -20.49 1.11
CA GLU A 318 0.28 -20.93 -0.02
C GLU A 318 -0.81 -21.95 0.38
N ASN A 319 -0.64 -22.59 1.53
CA ASN A 319 -1.61 -23.54 2.10
C ASN A 319 -2.67 -22.86 2.97
N HIS A 320 -2.50 -21.57 3.30
CA HIS A 320 -3.49 -20.84 4.09
C HIS A 320 -4.83 -20.75 3.33
N PRO A 321 -6.01 -20.94 4.00
CA PRO A 321 -7.31 -20.85 3.34
C PRO A 321 -7.55 -19.51 2.64
N GLU A 322 -7.04 -18.44 3.22
CA GLU A 322 -7.14 -17.07 2.70
C GLU A 322 -5.93 -16.63 1.85
N TYR A 323 -5.09 -17.54 1.36
CA TYR A 323 -4.04 -17.17 0.42
C TYR A 323 -4.65 -16.65 -0.89
N PRO A 324 -4.37 -15.40 -1.32
CA PRO A 324 -5.17 -14.73 -2.36
C PRO A 324 -4.80 -15.10 -3.80
N PHE A 325 -3.67 -15.77 -4.03
CA PHE A 325 -3.09 -16.00 -5.36
C PHE A 325 -3.08 -17.50 -5.74
N LYS A 326 -4.20 -18.18 -5.51
CA LYS A 326 -4.41 -19.59 -5.91
C LYS A 326 -4.82 -19.67 -7.35
#